data_fcc4eba538454c7a21147fc28ac03030
#
_entry.id   fcc4eba538454c7a21147fc28ac03030
#
_cell.length_a   1.000
_cell.length_b   1.000
_cell.length_c   1.000
_cell.angle_alpha   90.00
_cell.angle_beta   90.00
_cell.angle_gamma   90.00
#
_symmetry.space_group_name_H-M   'P 1'
#
loop_
_entity.id
_entity.type
_entity.pdbx_description
1 polymer ?
#
loop_
_entity_poly.entity_id
_entity_poly.type
_entity_poly.pdbx_seq_one_letter_code
_entity_poly.pdbx_strand_id
1 'polypeptide(L)'
;MGKNMLLGFDVGSSGIKASLLDAETGKPVASATAPDTELPMEAAQPGWAEQHPSVWWENVQAAAKKLTEEYAAEMRSVTAVGISYQMHGLVLINAAGEVLRPSIIWCDSRAVPYGEKAFRDLGEEQCLKRLLNSPGNFTAAKLAWVKEHEPEIYGEIDKMMLPGDYIAYQMSGGINTTPSGLSEGILWDFPENKTASFVLDYFGFDASFITEIVP
;
A
#
# COMPACT_ATOMS: atom_id res chain seq x y z
N MET A 1 -23.27 17.55 -23.15
CA MET A 1 -22.81 16.45 -22.26
C MET A 1 -21.71 17.04 -21.37
N GLY A 2 -21.76 16.80 -20.06
CA GLY A 2 -20.68 17.23 -19.17
C GLY A 2 -19.40 16.51 -19.54
N LYS A 3 -18.24 17.14 -19.32
CA LYS A 3 -16.94 16.51 -19.51
C LYS A 3 -16.77 15.40 -18.48
N ASN A 4 -16.32 14.23 -18.91
CA ASN A 4 -15.91 13.17 -17.99
C ASN A 4 -14.55 13.52 -17.37
N MET A 5 -14.45 13.38 -16.06
CA MET A 5 -13.24 13.68 -15.31
C MET A 5 -12.67 12.40 -14.68
N LEU A 6 -11.35 12.39 -14.52
CA LEU A 6 -10.61 11.37 -13.75
C LEU A 6 -9.96 12.05 -12.55
N LEU A 7 -9.93 11.36 -11.41
CA LEU A 7 -9.27 11.84 -10.22
C LEU A 7 -8.12 10.88 -9.86
N GLY A 8 -6.91 11.39 -9.78
CA GLY A 8 -5.73 10.63 -9.37
C GLY A 8 -5.24 11.07 -8.01
N PHE A 9 -4.87 10.12 -7.15
CA PHE A 9 -4.16 10.37 -5.90
C PHE A 9 -2.75 9.81 -5.97
N ASP A 10 -1.79 10.57 -5.46
CA ASP A 10 -0.43 10.12 -5.16
C ASP A 10 -0.24 10.17 -3.64
N VAL A 11 -0.22 8.99 -3.02
CA VAL A 11 -0.18 8.81 -1.57
C VAL A 11 1.28 8.63 -1.13
N GLY A 12 2.00 9.73 -1.00
CA GLY A 12 3.40 9.73 -0.58
C GLY A 12 3.57 9.73 0.95
N SER A 13 4.79 9.43 1.40
CA SER A 13 5.15 9.49 2.83
C SER A 13 5.32 10.92 3.34
N SER A 14 5.58 11.89 2.47
CA SER A 14 5.71 13.31 2.83
C SER A 14 4.42 14.10 2.63
N GLY A 15 3.46 13.59 1.87
CA GLY A 15 2.19 14.27 1.59
C GLY A 15 1.37 13.56 0.52
N ILE A 16 0.14 13.99 0.39
CA ILE A 16 -0.83 13.47 -0.58
C ILE A 16 -1.08 14.52 -1.65
N LYS A 17 -1.02 14.11 -2.91
CA LYS A 17 -1.39 14.95 -4.05
C LYS A 17 -2.63 14.38 -4.72
N ALA A 18 -3.63 15.23 -4.95
CA ALA A 18 -4.80 14.93 -5.78
C ALA A 18 -4.68 15.68 -7.11
N SER A 19 -5.03 15.03 -8.22
CA SER A 19 -4.99 15.63 -9.56
C SER A 19 -6.28 15.30 -10.31
N LEU A 20 -6.94 16.34 -10.82
CA LEU A 20 -8.15 16.24 -11.61
C LEU A 20 -7.79 16.38 -13.10
N LEU A 21 -8.20 15.41 -13.92
CA LEU A 21 -7.86 15.34 -15.33
C LEU A 21 -9.14 15.29 -16.18
N ASP A 22 -9.09 15.94 -17.33
CA ASP A 22 -10.10 15.79 -18.38
C ASP A 22 -9.88 14.45 -19.10
N ALA A 23 -10.86 13.55 -19.04
CA ALA A 23 -10.74 12.19 -19.55
C ALA A 23 -10.61 12.11 -21.08
N GLU A 24 -11.11 13.13 -21.83
CA GLU A 24 -11.06 13.16 -23.28
C GLU A 24 -9.69 13.62 -23.79
N THR A 25 -9.10 14.60 -23.12
CA THR A 25 -7.86 15.23 -23.56
C THR A 25 -6.62 14.72 -22.82
N GLY A 26 -6.80 14.05 -21.67
CA GLY A 26 -5.73 13.63 -20.77
C GLY A 26 -5.01 14.80 -20.08
N LYS A 27 -5.54 16.03 -20.21
CA LYS A 27 -4.87 17.22 -19.63
C LYS A 27 -5.28 17.43 -18.18
N PRO A 28 -4.32 17.84 -17.32
CA PRO A 28 -4.64 18.22 -15.96
C PRO A 28 -5.52 19.49 -15.97
N VAL A 29 -6.56 19.48 -15.13
CA VAL A 29 -7.47 20.61 -14.90
C VAL A 29 -7.07 21.35 -13.62
N ALA A 30 -6.80 20.59 -12.56
CA ALA A 30 -6.43 21.11 -11.25
C ALA A 30 -5.62 20.09 -10.46
N SER A 31 -4.90 20.57 -9.44
CA SER A 31 -4.28 19.70 -8.45
C SER A 31 -4.28 20.38 -7.08
N ALA A 32 -4.34 19.57 -6.03
CA ALA A 32 -4.22 20.02 -4.65
C ALA A 32 -3.29 19.08 -3.88
N THR A 33 -2.63 19.61 -2.87
CA THR A 33 -1.79 18.83 -1.95
C THR A 33 -2.29 18.98 -0.51
N ALA A 34 -2.09 17.96 0.30
CA ALA A 34 -2.33 17.99 1.74
C ALA A 34 -1.34 17.05 2.44
N PRO A 35 -0.89 17.42 3.66
CA PRO A 35 -1.05 18.72 4.29
C PRO A 35 -0.19 19.80 3.58
N ASP A 36 -0.25 21.02 4.07
CA ASP A 36 0.61 22.14 3.57
C ASP A 36 2.07 22.05 4.08
N THR A 37 2.32 21.15 5.04
CA THR A 37 3.64 20.78 5.56
C THR A 37 3.88 19.30 5.35
N GLU A 38 5.11 18.82 5.46
CA GLU A 38 5.41 17.39 5.37
C GLU A 38 4.68 16.59 6.46
N LEU A 39 4.20 15.40 6.07
CA LEU A 39 3.61 14.44 7.02
C LEU A 39 4.66 13.99 8.04
N PRO A 40 4.28 13.87 9.31
CA PRO A 40 5.18 13.36 10.32
C PRO A 40 5.51 11.89 10.07
N MET A 41 6.73 11.51 10.36
CA MET A 41 7.24 10.14 10.32
C MET A 41 7.75 9.78 11.72
N GLU A 42 7.30 8.67 12.24
CA GLU A 42 7.75 8.16 13.52
C GLU A 42 8.99 7.28 13.33
N ALA A 43 10.06 7.60 14.08
CA ALA A 43 11.33 6.88 14.04
C ALA A 43 11.79 6.60 15.48
N ALA A 44 11.23 5.56 16.10
CA ALA A 44 11.54 5.20 17.49
C ALA A 44 12.99 4.73 17.68
N GLN A 45 13.62 4.22 16.61
CA GLN A 45 15.01 3.77 16.59
C GLN A 45 15.69 4.16 15.27
N PRO A 46 17.03 4.22 15.23
CA PRO A 46 17.74 4.45 13.97
C PRO A 46 17.38 3.41 12.91
N GLY A 47 17.03 3.85 11.71
CA GLY A 47 16.63 2.99 10.61
C GLY A 47 15.17 2.53 10.64
N TRP A 48 14.38 2.95 11.65
CA TRP A 48 12.95 2.72 11.69
C TRP A 48 12.20 3.90 11.08
N ALA A 49 11.08 3.60 10.42
CA ALA A 49 10.21 4.61 9.86
C ALA A 49 8.78 4.08 9.79
N GLU A 50 7.87 4.76 10.47
CA GLU A 50 6.46 4.36 10.57
C GLU A 50 5.54 5.55 10.34
N GLN A 51 4.35 5.27 9.80
CA GLN A 51 3.25 6.22 9.70
C GLN A 51 1.93 5.52 9.97
N HIS A 52 1.04 6.15 10.74
CA HIS A 52 -0.29 5.58 10.93
C HIS A 52 -1.12 5.77 9.65
N PRO A 53 -1.74 4.69 9.10
CA PRO A 53 -2.48 4.76 7.83
C PRO A 53 -3.64 5.77 7.82
N SER A 54 -4.25 6.07 8.97
CA SER A 54 -5.30 7.10 9.07
C SER A 54 -4.83 8.48 8.63
N VAL A 55 -3.53 8.79 8.85
CA VAL A 55 -2.96 10.08 8.44
C VAL A 55 -2.99 10.24 6.91
N TRP A 56 -2.76 9.16 6.19
CA TRP A 56 -2.86 9.19 4.72
C TRP A 56 -4.31 9.42 4.28
N TRP A 57 -5.25 8.70 4.89
CA TRP A 57 -6.68 8.84 4.57
C TRP A 57 -7.21 10.24 4.87
N GLU A 58 -6.89 10.81 6.01
CA GLU A 58 -7.26 12.18 6.38
C GLU A 58 -6.75 13.20 5.34
N ASN A 59 -5.53 13.02 4.85
CA ASN A 59 -4.94 13.92 3.86
C ASN A 59 -5.44 13.65 2.42
N VAL A 60 -5.84 12.43 2.08
CA VAL A 60 -6.60 12.12 0.85
C VAL A 60 -7.92 12.90 0.85
N GLN A 61 -8.66 12.85 1.97
CA GLN A 61 -9.91 13.61 2.12
C GLN A 61 -9.67 15.12 2.06
N ALA A 62 -8.62 15.62 2.70
CA ALA A 62 -8.29 17.05 2.70
C ALA A 62 -7.92 17.54 1.30
N ALA A 63 -7.12 16.79 0.52
CA ALA A 63 -6.79 17.13 -0.85
C ALA A 63 -8.02 17.11 -1.78
N ALA A 64 -8.88 16.09 -1.63
CA ALA A 64 -10.14 16.01 -2.37
C ALA A 64 -11.08 17.18 -2.03
N LYS A 65 -11.15 17.57 -0.76
CA LYS A 65 -11.94 18.71 -0.30
C LYS A 65 -11.48 20.01 -0.94
N LYS A 66 -10.17 20.29 -0.96
CA LYS A 66 -9.59 21.47 -1.63
C LYS A 66 -10.03 21.55 -3.11
N LEU A 67 -9.98 20.42 -3.85
CA LEU A 67 -10.47 20.37 -5.23
C LEU A 67 -11.98 20.60 -5.33
N THR A 68 -12.75 20.06 -4.41
CA THR A 68 -14.21 20.19 -4.42
C THR A 68 -14.65 21.63 -4.15
N GLU A 69 -13.94 22.38 -3.33
CA GLU A 69 -14.24 23.78 -3.01
C GLU A 69 -14.06 24.69 -4.24
N GLU A 70 -13.06 24.43 -5.08
CA GLU A 70 -12.75 25.26 -6.24
C GLU A 70 -13.35 24.74 -7.57
N TYR A 71 -13.48 23.40 -7.71
CA TYR A 71 -13.85 22.70 -8.95
C TYR A 71 -15.05 21.77 -8.74
N ALA A 72 -16.08 22.26 -8.04
CA ALA A 72 -17.23 21.45 -7.63
C ALA A 72 -17.99 20.79 -8.79
N ALA A 73 -18.05 21.43 -9.96
CA ALA A 73 -18.74 20.89 -11.12
C ALA A 73 -17.97 19.74 -11.76
N GLU A 74 -16.66 19.91 -11.91
CA GLU A 74 -15.72 18.92 -12.43
C GLU A 74 -15.61 17.72 -11.49
N MET A 75 -15.50 17.94 -10.18
CA MET A 75 -15.48 16.88 -9.17
C MET A 75 -16.75 16.00 -9.18
N ARG A 76 -17.93 16.59 -9.44
CA ARG A 76 -19.18 15.81 -9.64
C ARG A 76 -19.18 14.98 -10.93
N SER A 77 -18.30 15.28 -11.86
CA SER A 77 -18.17 14.60 -13.15
C SER A 77 -17.06 13.53 -13.15
N VAL A 78 -16.46 13.25 -12.00
CA VAL A 78 -15.45 12.19 -11.86
C VAL A 78 -16.11 10.84 -12.08
N THR A 79 -15.57 10.07 -13.03
CA THR A 79 -16.06 8.75 -13.43
C THR A 79 -15.15 7.60 -12.98
N ALA A 80 -13.89 7.91 -12.67
CA ALA A 80 -12.95 6.94 -12.14
C ALA A 80 -11.89 7.60 -11.23
N VAL A 81 -11.38 6.84 -10.28
CA VAL A 81 -10.31 7.23 -9.36
C VAL A 81 -9.13 6.28 -9.54
N GLY A 82 -7.92 6.85 -9.65
CA GLY A 82 -6.66 6.11 -9.65
C GLY A 82 -5.85 6.44 -8.41
N ILE A 83 -5.13 5.45 -7.89
CA ILE A 83 -4.30 5.60 -6.70
C ILE A 83 -2.88 5.15 -7.03
N SER A 84 -1.91 6.06 -6.91
CA SER A 84 -0.48 5.78 -6.78
C SER A 84 -0.09 5.96 -5.33
N TYR A 85 0.89 5.23 -4.84
CA TYR A 85 1.21 5.26 -3.42
C TYR A 85 2.68 4.92 -3.15
N GLN A 86 3.15 5.29 -1.95
CA GLN A 86 4.46 4.89 -1.44
C GLN A 86 4.57 3.37 -1.39
N MET A 87 5.63 2.84 -1.96
CA MET A 87 5.85 1.42 -2.12
C MET A 87 6.13 0.69 -0.79
N HIS A 88 5.89 -0.63 -0.76
CA HIS A 88 6.37 -1.59 0.25
C HIS A 88 5.86 -1.36 1.68
N GLY A 89 4.91 -0.45 1.90
CA GLY A 89 4.28 -0.27 3.21
C GLY A 89 3.52 -1.53 3.66
N LEU A 90 3.54 -1.82 4.96
CA LEU A 90 2.77 -2.91 5.55
C LEU A 90 1.64 -2.34 6.40
N VAL A 91 0.41 -2.47 5.94
CA VAL A 91 -0.79 -2.16 6.71
C VAL A 91 -1.44 -3.45 7.19
N LEU A 92 -1.76 -3.54 8.47
CA LEU A 92 -2.39 -4.71 9.09
C LEU A 92 -3.73 -4.29 9.70
N ILE A 93 -4.77 -5.06 9.41
CA ILE A 93 -6.11 -4.83 9.96
C ILE A 93 -6.64 -6.09 10.65
N ASN A 94 -7.49 -5.87 11.68
CA ASN A 94 -8.24 -6.94 12.33
C ASN A 94 -9.56 -7.24 11.60
N ALA A 95 -10.33 -8.21 12.09
CA ALA A 95 -11.62 -8.61 11.52
C ALA A 95 -12.69 -7.50 11.57
N ALA A 96 -12.52 -6.46 12.39
CA ALA A 96 -13.38 -5.28 12.41
C ALA A 96 -12.94 -4.22 11.37
N GLY A 97 -11.85 -4.43 10.65
CA GLY A 97 -11.27 -3.49 9.69
C GLY A 97 -10.45 -2.38 10.34
N GLU A 98 -10.11 -2.52 11.62
CA GLU A 98 -9.33 -1.55 12.36
C GLU A 98 -7.83 -1.79 12.15
N VAL A 99 -7.07 -0.71 12.01
CA VAL A 99 -5.60 -0.77 11.85
C VAL A 99 -4.96 -1.19 13.17
N LEU A 100 -4.18 -2.24 13.16
CA LEU A 100 -3.56 -2.84 14.35
C LEU A 100 -2.31 -2.08 14.85
N ARG A 101 -1.62 -1.39 13.94
CA ARG A 101 -0.37 -0.67 14.27
C ARG A 101 -0.03 0.37 13.17
N PRO A 102 0.87 1.33 13.46
CA PRO A 102 1.48 2.15 12.42
C PRO A 102 2.13 1.28 11.34
N SER A 103 1.99 1.68 10.08
CA SER A 103 2.59 0.99 8.94
C SER A 103 4.11 1.14 8.95
N ILE A 104 4.82 0.04 8.81
CA ILE A 104 6.26 0.04 8.50
C ILE A 104 6.41 0.46 7.04
N ILE A 105 6.91 1.69 6.80
CA ILE A 105 6.95 2.27 5.45
C ILE A 105 8.22 1.93 4.67
N TRP A 106 8.30 2.40 3.43
CA TRP A 106 9.32 2.02 2.45
C TRP A 106 10.79 2.26 2.89
N CYS A 107 11.05 3.33 3.61
CA CYS A 107 12.40 3.72 4.05
C CYS A 107 12.85 3.08 5.38
N ASP A 108 11.98 2.28 6.01
CA ASP A 108 12.33 1.49 7.20
C ASP A 108 13.25 0.34 6.82
N SER A 109 14.30 0.11 7.60
CA SER A 109 15.30 -0.94 7.32
C SER A 109 15.27 -2.15 8.27
N ARG A 110 14.35 -2.17 9.27
CA ARG A 110 14.30 -3.24 10.28
C ARG A 110 14.09 -4.64 9.69
N ALA A 111 13.40 -4.74 8.56
CA ALA A 111 13.06 -6.00 7.91
C ALA A 111 14.12 -6.50 6.93
N VAL A 112 15.16 -5.73 6.62
CA VAL A 112 16.23 -6.12 5.69
C VAL A 112 16.83 -7.49 5.99
N PRO A 113 17.19 -7.83 7.25
CA PRO A 113 17.76 -9.15 7.56
C PRO A 113 16.85 -10.33 7.22
N TYR A 114 15.52 -10.15 7.32
CA TYR A 114 14.51 -11.17 6.98
C TYR A 114 14.48 -11.43 5.48
N GLY A 115 14.46 -10.37 4.68
CA GLY A 115 14.47 -10.48 3.23
C GLY A 115 15.79 -11.06 2.69
N GLU A 116 16.93 -10.64 3.24
CA GLU A 116 18.23 -11.21 2.87
C GLU A 116 18.33 -12.69 3.22
N LYS A 117 17.83 -13.08 4.39
CA LYS A 117 17.78 -14.49 4.79
C LYS A 117 16.89 -15.29 3.85
N ALA A 118 15.69 -14.80 3.55
CA ALA A 118 14.78 -15.44 2.62
C ALA A 118 15.39 -15.60 1.22
N PHE A 119 16.10 -14.58 0.72
CA PHE A 119 16.76 -14.64 -0.58
C PHE A 119 17.80 -15.77 -0.67
N ARG A 120 18.59 -15.97 0.39
CA ARG A 120 19.55 -17.09 0.47
C ARG A 120 18.88 -18.44 0.61
N ASP A 121 17.91 -18.56 1.53
CA ASP A 121 17.29 -19.84 1.89
C ASP A 121 16.37 -20.38 0.79
N LEU A 122 15.61 -19.50 0.11
CA LEU A 122 14.76 -19.85 -1.03
C LEU A 122 15.58 -20.08 -2.31
N GLY A 123 16.78 -19.51 -2.37
CA GLY A 123 17.66 -19.53 -3.54
C GLY A 123 17.46 -18.32 -4.45
N GLU A 124 18.58 -17.63 -4.73
CA GLU A 124 18.59 -16.39 -5.52
C GLU A 124 17.96 -16.58 -6.92
N GLU A 125 18.34 -17.65 -7.62
CA GLU A 125 17.80 -17.93 -8.95
C GLU A 125 16.27 -18.11 -8.91
N GLN A 126 15.74 -18.83 -7.92
CA GLN A 126 14.30 -19.03 -7.76
C GLN A 126 13.59 -17.71 -7.50
N CYS A 127 14.11 -16.90 -6.59
CA CYS A 127 13.52 -15.58 -6.28
C CYS A 127 13.51 -14.68 -7.53
N LEU A 128 14.66 -14.52 -8.20
CA LEU A 128 14.76 -13.67 -9.38
C LEU A 128 13.87 -14.15 -10.54
N LYS A 129 13.69 -15.46 -10.70
CA LYS A 129 12.83 -16.03 -11.76
C LYS A 129 11.34 -15.91 -11.43
N ARG A 130 10.96 -16.13 -10.17
CA ARG A 130 9.55 -16.23 -9.78
C ARG A 130 8.97 -14.94 -9.22
N LEU A 131 9.76 -14.17 -8.48
CA LEU A 131 9.33 -12.90 -7.86
C LEU A 131 9.84 -11.67 -8.64
N LEU A 132 10.74 -11.87 -9.62
CA LEU A 132 11.46 -10.84 -10.39
C LEU A 132 12.32 -9.92 -9.52
N ASN A 133 12.49 -10.23 -8.25
CA ASN A 133 13.29 -9.46 -7.30
C ASN A 133 13.75 -10.32 -6.12
N SER A 134 14.68 -9.78 -5.32
CA SER A 134 14.97 -10.35 -4.00
C SER A 134 13.86 -9.97 -3.01
N PRO A 135 13.59 -10.78 -1.97
CA PRO A 135 12.65 -10.40 -0.91
C PRO A 135 13.00 -9.12 -0.14
N GLY A 136 14.27 -8.75 -0.06
CA GLY A 136 14.78 -7.45 0.40
C GLY A 136 14.03 -6.85 1.59
N ASN A 137 13.76 -5.56 1.49
CA ASN A 137 13.01 -4.78 2.50
C ASN A 137 11.53 -4.59 2.10
N PHE A 138 10.90 -5.61 1.54
CA PHE A 138 9.53 -5.55 1.04
C PHE A 138 8.50 -5.96 2.09
N THR A 139 7.23 -5.87 1.73
CA THR A 139 6.10 -6.09 2.65
C THR A 139 6.13 -7.46 3.34
N ALA A 140 6.48 -8.53 2.62
CA ALA A 140 6.60 -9.86 3.21
C ALA A 140 7.68 -9.93 4.29
N ALA A 141 8.84 -9.30 4.09
CA ALA A 141 9.90 -9.24 5.10
C ALA A 141 9.46 -8.44 6.34
N LYS A 142 8.69 -7.35 6.15
CA LYS A 142 8.13 -6.56 7.26
C LYS A 142 7.11 -7.36 8.07
N LEU A 143 6.27 -8.15 7.41
CA LEU A 143 5.34 -9.05 8.10
C LEU A 143 6.10 -10.13 8.91
N ALA A 144 7.21 -10.64 8.38
CA ALA A 144 8.05 -11.59 9.11
C ALA A 144 8.64 -10.96 10.39
N TRP A 145 9.06 -9.70 10.31
CA TRP A 145 9.52 -8.96 11.48
C TRP A 145 8.40 -8.80 12.53
N VAL A 146 7.18 -8.42 12.10
CA VAL A 146 6.01 -8.30 13.00
C VAL A 146 5.70 -9.64 13.66
N LYS A 147 5.73 -10.74 12.90
CA LYS A 147 5.49 -12.10 13.43
C LYS A 147 6.43 -12.45 14.58
N GLU A 148 7.70 -12.06 14.48
CA GLU A 148 8.73 -12.39 15.48
C GLU A 148 8.72 -11.43 16.68
N HIS A 149 8.52 -10.12 16.45
CA HIS A 149 8.70 -9.08 17.46
C HIS A 149 7.39 -8.57 18.08
N GLU A 150 6.27 -8.76 17.40
CA GLU A 150 4.95 -8.31 17.83
C GLU A 150 3.92 -9.45 17.71
N PRO A 151 4.15 -10.61 18.39
CA PRO A 151 3.31 -11.81 18.20
C PRO A 151 1.84 -11.60 18.62
N GLU A 152 1.55 -10.69 19.54
CA GLU A 152 0.19 -10.35 19.93
C GLU A 152 -0.53 -9.66 18.77
N ILE A 153 0.10 -8.68 18.13
CA ILE A 153 -0.44 -7.99 16.93
C ILE A 153 -0.58 -8.99 15.79
N TYR A 154 0.43 -9.85 15.58
CA TYR A 154 0.37 -10.87 14.53
C TYR A 154 -0.82 -11.82 14.71
N GLY A 155 -1.16 -12.16 15.95
CA GLY A 155 -2.30 -13.03 16.28
C GLY A 155 -3.68 -12.40 16.01
N GLU A 156 -3.76 -11.09 15.90
CA GLU A 156 -5.01 -10.35 15.63
C GLU A 156 -5.21 -10.01 14.15
N ILE A 157 -4.24 -10.34 13.27
CA ILE A 157 -4.31 -10.01 11.85
C ILE A 157 -5.44 -10.80 11.18
N ASP A 158 -6.37 -10.09 10.57
CA ASP A 158 -7.30 -10.65 9.59
C ASP A 158 -6.75 -10.50 8.16
N LYS A 159 -6.31 -9.27 7.80
CA LYS A 159 -5.75 -8.98 6.47
C LYS A 159 -4.51 -8.12 6.53
N MET A 160 -3.62 -8.34 5.57
CA MET A 160 -2.54 -7.43 5.23
C MET A 160 -2.84 -6.68 3.94
N MET A 161 -2.41 -5.44 3.87
CA MET A 161 -2.63 -4.53 2.75
C MET A 161 -1.37 -3.73 2.44
N LEU A 162 -1.26 -3.27 1.21
CA LEU A 162 -0.38 -2.17 0.84
C LEU A 162 -1.04 -0.82 1.14
N PRO A 163 -0.31 0.28 1.19
CA PRO A 163 -0.90 1.61 1.42
C PRO A 163 -2.02 1.96 0.43
N GLY A 164 -1.86 1.61 -0.85
CA GLY A 164 -2.89 1.83 -1.87
C GLY A 164 -4.14 1.00 -1.66
N ASP A 165 -3.99 -0.28 -1.26
CA ASP A 165 -5.11 -1.15 -0.93
C ASP A 165 -5.92 -0.60 0.24
N TYR A 166 -5.23 -0.07 1.27
CA TYR A 166 -5.88 0.57 2.42
C TYR A 166 -6.67 1.81 2.01
N ILE A 167 -6.14 2.66 1.15
CA ILE A 167 -6.87 3.84 0.65
C ILE A 167 -8.07 3.41 -0.20
N ALA A 168 -7.92 2.40 -1.06
CA ALA A 168 -9.03 1.84 -1.84
C ALA A 168 -10.13 1.26 -0.93
N TYR A 169 -9.73 0.55 0.14
CA TYR A 169 -10.63 0.06 1.18
C TYR A 169 -11.39 1.21 1.87
N GLN A 170 -10.71 2.26 2.27
CA GLN A 170 -11.34 3.43 2.91
C GLN A 170 -12.34 4.13 1.98
N MET A 171 -12.11 4.13 0.67
CA MET A 171 -13.00 4.72 -0.32
C MET A 171 -14.24 3.87 -0.64
N SER A 172 -14.07 2.54 -0.67
CA SER A 172 -15.06 1.62 -1.25
C SER A 172 -15.71 0.68 -0.23
N GLY A 173 -15.05 0.44 0.91
CA GLY A 173 -15.40 -0.63 1.85
C GLY A 173 -14.96 -2.03 1.38
N GLY A 174 -14.44 -2.17 0.17
CA GLY A 174 -13.96 -3.44 -0.37
C GLY A 174 -12.52 -3.74 0.06
N ILE A 175 -12.28 -4.94 0.55
CA ILE A 175 -10.95 -5.41 0.97
C ILE A 175 -10.33 -6.23 -0.16
N ASN A 176 -9.58 -5.57 -1.04
CA ASN A 176 -9.03 -6.16 -2.25
C ASN A 176 -7.55 -5.79 -2.42
N THR A 177 -6.85 -6.56 -3.23
CA THR A 177 -5.51 -6.24 -3.74
C THR A 177 -5.41 -6.58 -5.23
N THR A 178 -4.28 -6.32 -5.85
CA THR A 178 -4.03 -6.62 -7.26
C THR A 178 -2.79 -7.51 -7.42
N PRO A 179 -2.60 -8.19 -8.57
CA PRO A 179 -1.35 -8.86 -8.88
C PRO A 179 -0.14 -7.91 -8.78
N SER A 180 -0.31 -6.63 -9.17
CA SER A 180 0.72 -5.59 -9.04
C SER A 180 1.07 -5.32 -7.58
N GLY A 181 0.07 -5.18 -6.70
CA GLY A 181 0.28 -5.00 -5.27
C GLY A 181 0.98 -6.20 -4.64
N LEU A 182 0.54 -7.42 -4.93
CA LEU A 182 1.22 -8.63 -4.44
C LEU A 182 2.65 -8.76 -4.98
N SER A 183 2.90 -8.37 -6.22
CA SER A 183 4.25 -8.32 -6.81
C SER A 183 5.15 -7.37 -6.03
N GLU A 184 4.67 -6.17 -5.74
CA GLU A 184 5.36 -5.19 -4.93
C GLU A 184 5.61 -5.71 -3.50
N GLY A 185 4.67 -6.45 -2.93
CA GLY A 185 4.80 -7.10 -1.63
C GLY A 185 5.75 -8.32 -1.60
N ILE A 186 6.27 -8.76 -2.77
CA ILE A 186 7.03 -10.02 -2.94
C ILE A 186 6.17 -11.25 -2.62
N LEU A 187 4.91 -11.19 -3.00
CA LEU A 187 3.91 -12.24 -2.76
C LEU A 187 3.24 -12.75 -4.05
N TRP A 188 3.76 -12.34 -5.23
CA TRP A 188 3.26 -12.77 -6.53
C TRP A 188 4.26 -13.67 -7.25
N ASP A 189 3.79 -14.82 -7.71
CA ASP A 189 4.55 -15.78 -8.52
C ASP A 189 4.26 -15.55 -10.00
N PHE A 190 5.18 -14.88 -10.69
CA PHE A 190 4.97 -14.47 -12.08
C PHE A 190 4.79 -15.65 -13.05
N PRO A 191 5.62 -16.72 -13.05
CA PRO A 191 5.42 -17.87 -13.92
C PRO A 191 4.09 -18.60 -13.70
N GLU A 192 3.64 -18.68 -12.46
CA GLU A 192 2.41 -19.38 -12.09
C GLU A 192 1.17 -18.47 -12.11
N ASN A 193 1.38 -17.15 -12.24
CA ASN A 193 0.33 -16.12 -12.24
C ASN A 193 -0.63 -16.25 -11.05
N LYS A 194 -0.08 -16.38 -9.85
CA LYS A 194 -0.82 -16.54 -8.59
C LYS A 194 -0.02 -16.06 -7.39
N THR A 195 -0.63 -16.07 -6.21
CA THR A 195 0.06 -15.82 -4.95
C THR A 195 1.26 -16.77 -4.79
N ALA A 196 2.40 -16.21 -4.38
CA ALA A 196 3.65 -16.95 -4.18
C ALA A 196 3.58 -17.80 -2.89
N SER A 197 2.89 -18.94 -2.95
CA SER A 197 2.71 -19.83 -1.80
C SER A 197 4.03 -20.25 -1.16
N PHE A 198 5.08 -20.45 -1.96
CA PHE A 198 6.40 -20.81 -1.44
C PHE A 198 7.03 -19.73 -0.54
N VAL A 199 6.64 -18.44 -0.72
CA VAL A 199 7.05 -17.34 0.19
C VAL A 199 6.21 -17.38 1.46
N LEU A 200 4.90 -17.62 1.32
CA LEU A 200 4.00 -17.79 2.48
C LEU A 200 4.48 -18.97 3.34
N ASP A 201 4.75 -20.12 2.71
CA ASP A 201 5.22 -21.34 3.39
C ASP A 201 6.57 -21.12 4.08
N TYR A 202 7.51 -20.42 3.42
CA TYR A 202 8.82 -20.11 3.98
C TYR A 202 8.72 -19.29 5.28
N PHE A 203 7.92 -18.23 5.28
CA PHE A 203 7.72 -17.40 6.46
C PHE A 203 6.67 -17.98 7.43
N GLY A 204 5.94 -19.02 7.01
CA GLY A 204 4.83 -19.60 7.77
C GLY A 204 3.71 -18.60 7.98
N PHE A 205 3.34 -17.87 6.92
CA PHE A 205 2.20 -16.96 6.93
C PHE A 205 0.91 -17.71 6.62
N ASP A 206 -0.18 -17.26 7.25
CA ASP A 206 -1.50 -17.73 6.88
C ASP A 206 -1.91 -17.12 5.53
N ALA A 207 -2.32 -17.98 4.59
CA ALA A 207 -2.78 -17.53 3.28
C ALA A 207 -4.05 -16.68 3.35
N SER A 208 -4.82 -16.77 4.43
CA SER A 208 -6.01 -15.96 4.68
C SER A 208 -5.70 -14.46 4.88
N PHE A 209 -4.44 -14.10 5.18
CA PHE A 209 -4.02 -12.70 5.26
C PHE A 209 -4.05 -11.98 3.90
N ILE A 210 -3.94 -12.76 2.80
CA ILE A 210 -4.08 -12.21 1.45
C ILE A 210 -5.54 -11.89 1.18
N THR A 211 -5.79 -10.66 0.73
CA THR A 211 -7.13 -10.20 0.36
C THR A 211 -7.58 -10.77 -0.98
N GLU A 212 -8.84 -10.55 -1.35
CA GLU A 212 -9.34 -10.90 -2.69
C GLU A 212 -8.50 -10.21 -3.77
N ILE A 213 -8.09 -10.97 -4.79
CA ILE A 213 -7.28 -10.44 -5.90
C ILE A 213 -8.21 -10.00 -7.01
N VAL A 214 -8.18 -8.71 -7.32
CA VAL A 214 -8.93 -8.11 -8.44
C VAL A 214 -7.98 -7.71 -9.57
N PRO A 215 -8.49 -7.56 -10.82
CA PRO A 215 -7.68 -7.16 -11.97
C PRO A 215 -6.96 -5.83 -11.81
#